data_47137b70677f4ad99a8e4d9bcc5a44e2
#
_entry.id   47137b70677f4ad99a8e4d9bcc5a44e2
#
_cell.length_a   1.000
_cell.length_b   1.000
_cell.length_c   1.000
_cell.angle_alpha   90.00
_cell.angle_beta   90.00
_cell.angle_gamma   90.00
#
_symmetry.space_group_name_H-M   'P 1'
#
loop_
_entity.id
_entity.type
_entity.pdbx_description
1 polymer ?
#
loop_
_entity_poly.entity_id
_entity_poly.type
_entity_poly.pdbx_seq_one_letter_code
_entity_poly.pdbx_strand_id
1 'polypeptide(L)'
;HRNPAISLRTSAYTHNASVLAQLSKLVTINSAIEVDLTGQVNAEQSGDLYLGGTGGQVDFVRAGIRSPGGHSLIALPATAKGGKISRIAVQLSGPVTTARNDADVIVTEFGAAELRGQSLAERTRRMIPLAHPNFREPLDRAAHLIRKRGF
;
A
#
# COMPACT_ATOMS: atom_id res chain seq x y z
N HIS A 1 24.83 5.29 -20.90
CA HIS A 1 25.48 4.02 -21.24
C HIS A 1 26.82 3.92 -20.53
N ARG A 2 27.14 2.78 -19.90
CA ARG A 2 28.37 2.51 -19.12
C ARG A 2 28.69 3.56 -18.04
N ASN A 3 27.66 4.12 -17.38
CA ASN A 3 27.83 5.04 -16.27
C ASN A 3 28.33 4.24 -15.04
N PRO A 4 29.53 4.54 -14.49
CA PRO A 4 30.10 3.78 -13.36
C PRO A 4 29.29 3.98 -12.05
N ALA A 5 28.44 5.00 -11.95
CA ALA A 5 27.54 5.19 -10.83
C ALA A 5 26.33 4.23 -10.84
N ILE A 6 26.08 3.52 -11.95
CA ILE A 6 24.98 2.58 -12.10
C ILE A 6 25.51 1.15 -12.13
N SER A 7 25.13 0.36 -11.14
CA SER A 7 25.52 -1.05 -11.02
C SER A 7 24.29 -1.95 -11.10
N LEU A 8 24.23 -2.83 -12.09
CA LEU A 8 23.20 -3.85 -12.17
C LEU A 8 23.58 -5.04 -11.29
N ARG A 9 22.64 -5.51 -10.51
CA ARG A 9 22.79 -6.67 -9.62
C ARG A 9 21.60 -7.62 -9.78
N THR A 10 21.75 -8.86 -9.33
CA THR A 10 20.65 -9.82 -9.27
C THR A 10 19.63 -9.42 -8.22
N SER A 11 18.37 -9.89 -8.37
CA SER A 11 17.34 -9.69 -7.35
C SER A 11 17.74 -10.29 -5.98
N ALA A 12 18.46 -11.41 -5.99
CA ALA A 12 19.01 -12.01 -4.76
C ALA A 12 19.91 -11.04 -3.96
N TYR A 13 20.53 -10.06 -4.61
CA TYR A 13 21.28 -9.00 -3.96
C TYR A 13 20.41 -7.79 -3.63
N THR A 14 19.66 -7.26 -4.61
CA THR A 14 18.92 -6.00 -4.46
C THR A 14 17.71 -6.11 -3.52
N HIS A 15 17.15 -7.32 -3.33
CA HIS A 15 16.05 -7.60 -2.41
C HIS A 15 16.51 -8.23 -1.09
N ASN A 16 17.82 -8.41 -0.92
CA ASN A 16 18.37 -9.02 0.28
C ASN A 16 18.18 -8.09 1.48
N ALA A 17 17.51 -8.59 2.53
CA ALA A 17 17.22 -7.82 3.73
C ALA A 17 18.48 -7.26 4.40
N SER A 18 19.61 -8.00 4.39
CA SER A 18 20.89 -7.55 4.96
C SER A 18 21.53 -6.42 4.14
N VAL A 19 21.34 -6.41 2.82
CA VAL A 19 21.79 -5.32 1.93
C VAL A 19 20.95 -4.08 2.17
N LEU A 20 19.62 -4.24 2.16
CA LEU A 20 18.67 -3.14 2.38
C LEU A 20 18.77 -2.52 3.77
N ALA A 21 19.12 -3.31 4.80
CA ALA A 21 19.32 -2.83 6.16
C ALA A 21 20.51 -1.86 6.32
N GLN A 22 21.42 -1.81 5.34
CA GLN A 22 22.55 -0.87 5.35
C GLN A 22 22.15 0.54 4.87
N LEU A 23 20.95 0.69 4.31
CA LEU A 23 20.45 1.96 3.79
C LEU A 23 19.73 2.74 4.90
N SER A 24 20.29 3.89 5.28
CA SER A 24 19.63 4.83 6.20
C SER A 24 18.71 5.78 5.40
N LYS A 25 17.61 6.23 6.05
CA LYS A 25 16.60 7.11 5.45
C LYS A 25 16.05 6.58 4.11
N LEU A 26 15.93 5.26 4.00
CA LEU A 26 15.40 4.62 2.80
C LEU A 26 13.92 4.95 2.67
N VAL A 27 13.56 5.62 1.60
CA VAL A 27 12.17 5.84 1.19
C VAL A 27 11.85 4.91 0.04
N THR A 28 10.87 4.04 0.23
CA THR A 28 10.39 3.12 -0.81
C THR A 28 9.02 3.55 -1.30
N ILE A 29 8.82 3.54 -2.61
CA ILE A 29 7.54 3.92 -3.23
C ILE A 29 7.10 2.76 -4.13
N ASN A 30 5.96 2.17 -3.82
CA ASN A 30 5.34 1.10 -4.59
C ASN A 30 3.93 1.51 -5.01
N SER A 31 3.40 0.87 -6.03
CA SER A 31 2.02 1.07 -6.46
C SER A 31 1.13 -0.07 -5.99
N ALA A 32 -0.18 0.12 -6.12
CA ALA A 32 -1.19 -0.90 -5.83
C ALA A 32 -2.32 -0.86 -6.84
N ILE A 33 -3.07 -1.94 -6.95
CA ILE A 33 -4.34 -2.01 -7.68
C ILE A 33 -5.46 -1.49 -6.79
N GLU A 34 -5.49 -1.92 -5.53
CA GLU A 34 -6.44 -1.48 -4.51
C GLU A 34 -5.85 -1.62 -3.10
N VAL A 35 -6.40 -0.86 -2.17
CA VAL A 35 -6.07 -0.93 -0.73
C VAL A 35 -7.37 -0.96 0.05
N ASP A 36 -7.51 -1.85 1.04
CA ASP A 36 -8.69 -1.89 1.88
C ASP A 36 -8.62 -0.90 3.05
N LEU A 37 -9.76 -0.72 3.74
CA LEU A 37 -9.89 0.21 4.87
C LEU A 37 -8.98 -0.12 6.06
N THR A 38 -8.39 -1.32 6.10
CA THR A 38 -7.46 -1.75 7.16
C THR A 38 -6.00 -1.58 6.77
N GLY A 39 -5.74 -1.25 5.48
CA GLY A 39 -4.40 -1.08 4.92
C GLY A 39 -3.81 -2.35 4.31
N GLN A 40 -4.62 -3.39 4.03
CA GLN A 40 -4.16 -4.49 3.18
C GLN A 40 -4.07 -4.02 1.74
N VAL A 41 -3.04 -4.49 1.02
CA VAL A 41 -2.72 -4.03 -0.33
C VAL A 41 -2.79 -5.21 -1.29
N ASN A 42 -3.52 -5.04 -2.39
CA ASN A 42 -3.49 -5.90 -3.57
C ASN A 42 -2.74 -5.16 -4.68
N ALA A 43 -1.64 -5.75 -5.16
CA ALA A 43 -0.85 -5.25 -6.27
C ALA A 43 -0.75 -6.27 -7.45
N GLU A 44 -1.52 -7.35 -7.39
CA GLU A 44 -1.36 -8.50 -8.30
C GLU A 44 -2.53 -8.68 -9.26
N GLN A 45 -3.77 -8.50 -8.78
CA GLN A 45 -4.96 -8.93 -9.51
C GLN A 45 -6.03 -7.83 -9.60
N SER A 46 -6.62 -7.65 -10.77
CA SER A 46 -7.76 -6.77 -11.02
C SER A 46 -8.92 -7.56 -11.61
N GLY A 47 -9.97 -7.82 -10.82
CA GLY A 47 -11.04 -8.75 -11.17
C GLY A 47 -10.45 -10.15 -11.38
N ASP A 48 -10.77 -10.79 -12.51
CA ASP A 48 -10.26 -12.13 -12.86
C ASP A 48 -8.87 -12.10 -13.54
N LEU A 49 -8.31 -10.90 -13.78
CA LEU A 49 -7.04 -10.73 -14.49
C LEU A 49 -5.87 -10.58 -13.52
N TYR A 50 -4.97 -11.54 -13.52
CA TYR A 50 -3.65 -11.43 -12.90
C TYR A 50 -2.76 -10.51 -13.74
N LEU A 51 -2.26 -9.42 -13.13
CA LEU A 51 -1.37 -8.44 -13.77
C LEU A 51 0.10 -8.74 -13.49
N GLY A 52 0.38 -9.48 -12.42
CA GLY A 52 1.74 -9.88 -12.03
C GLY A 52 1.72 -10.68 -10.73
N GLY A 53 2.88 -11.13 -10.28
CA GLY A 53 3.06 -11.74 -8.96
C GLY A 53 3.40 -10.70 -7.89
N THR A 54 3.70 -11.18 -6.68
CA THR A 54 4.07 -10.34 -5.53
C THR A 54 5.29 -9.45 -5.79
N GLY A 55 6.20 -9.86 -6.68
CA GLY A 55 7.45 -9.15 -6.96
C GLY A 55 8.27 -8.91 -5.69
N GLY A 56 9.00 -7.80 -5.67
CA GLY A 56 9.83 -7.37 -4.53
C GLY A 56 9.15 -6.33 -3.61
N GLN A 57 7.84 -6.10 -3.77
CA GLN A 57 7.16 -5.04 -3.02
C GLN A 57 7.35 -5.20 -1.51
N VAL A 58 7.12 -6.39 -0.97
CA VAL A 58 7.18 -6.66 0.47
C VAL A 58 8.59 -6.48 1.03
N ASP A 59 9.63 -6.85 0.26
CA ASP A 59 11.02 -6.68 0.67
C ASP A 59 11.34 -5.20 0.87
N PHE A 60 10.97 -4.37 -0.10
CA PHE A 60 11.19 -2.91 -0.03
C PHE A 60 10.30 -2.23 1.00
N VAL A 61 9.03 -2.62 1.14
CA VAL A 61 8.12 -2.11 2.18
C VAL A 61 8.76 -2.32 3.56
N ARG A 62 9.18 -3.55 3.85
CA ARG A 62 9.81 -3.88 5.13
C ARG A 62 11.15 -3.18 5.34
N ALA A 63 11.92 -3.01 4.27
CA ALA A 63 13.19 -2.29 4.32
C ALA A 63 12.99 -0.81 4.66
N GLY A 64 12.06 -0.12 3.99
CA GLY A 64 11.72 1.28 4.26
C GLY A 64 11.27 1.50 5.70
N ILE A 65 10.37 0.62 6.20
CA ILE A 65 9.87 0.70 7.59
C ILE A 65 10.96 0.49 8.64
N ARG A 66 11.93 -0.39 8.37
CA ARG A 66 13.02 -0.72 9.30
C ARG A 66 14.19 0.24 9.23
N SER A 67 14.33 0.97 8.13
CA SER A 67 15.40 1.94 7.94
C SER A 67 15.26 3.10 8.93
N PRO A 68 16.29 3.45 9.68
CA PRO A 68 16.26 4.62 10.58
C PRO A 68 15.93 5.90 9.80
N GLY A 69 14.79 6.54 10.13
CA GLY A 69 14.28 7.72 9.42
C GLY A 69 13.76 7.42 8.00
N GLY A 70 13.51 6.13 7.70
CA GLY A 70 12.93 5.68 6.44
C GLY A 70 11.42 5.58 6.48
N HIS A 71 10.81 5.46 5.29
CA HIS A 71 9.37 5.30 5.08
C HIS A 71 9.08 4.36 3.94
N SER A 72 7.90 3.72 4.00
CA SER A 72 7.37 2.96 2.87
C SER A 72 6.03 3.54 2.44
N LEU A 73 5.96 3.96 1.19
CA LEU A 73 4.77 4.56 0.57
C LEU A 73 4.15 3.58 -0.42
N ILE A 74 2.83 3.42 -0.35
CA ILE A 74 2.02 2.80 -1.40
C ILE A 74 1.21 3.92 -2.05
N ALA A 75 1.54 4.25 -3.29
CA ALA A 75 0.94 5.36 -4.03
C ALA A 75 0.07 4.84 -5.18
N LEU A 76 -1.20 5.25 -5.21
CA LEU A 76 -2.15 4.84 -6.22
C LEU A 76 -3.17 5.95 -6.50
N PRO A 77 -3.72 6.05 -7.73
CA PRO A 77 -4.90 6.88 -7.97
C PRO A 77 -6.09 6.36 -7.13
N ALA A 78 -6.90 7.26 -6.58
CA ALA A 78 -8.07 6.88 -5.78
C ALA A 78 -9.14 6.14 -6.59
N THR A 79 -9.13 6.25 -7.92
CA THR A 79 -10.11 5.61 -8.81
C THR A 79 -9.47 4.90 -10.01
N ALA A 80 -10.24 4.02 -10.61
CA ALA A 80 -9.95 3.35 -11.88
C ALA A 80 -11.11 3.50 -12.88
N LYS A 81 -10.88 3.07 -14.12
CA LYS A 81 -11.86 3.04 -15.22
C LYS A 81 -12.60 4.39 -15.40
N GLY A 82 -11.83 5.48 -15.47
CA GLY A 82 -12.41 6.82 -15.66
C GLY A 82 -13.28 7.29 -14.48
N GLY A 83 -12.88 7.00 -13.25
CA GLY A 83 -13.60 7.44 -12.04
C GLY A 83 -14.74 6.51 -11.60
N LYS A 84 -14.98 5.39 -12.29
CA LYS A 84 -16.12 4.50 -12.03
C LYS A 84 -15.91 3.52 -10.87
N ILE A 85 -14.66 3.23 -10.51
CA ILE A 85 -14.31 2.24 -9.48
C ILE A 85 -13.38 2.91 -8.45
N SER A 86 -13.70 2.79 -7.17
CA SER A 86 -12.79 3.17 -6.09
C SER A 86 -11.65 2.16 -5.97
N ARG A 87 -10.42 2.65 -5.79
CA ARG A 87 -9.26 1.81 -5.42
C ARG A 87 -9.04 1.75 -3.91
N ILE A 88 -9.75 2.57 -3.15
CA ILE A 88 -9.90 2.39 -1.71
C ILE A 88 -11.15 1.56 -1.51
N ALA A 89 -11.01 0.34 -1.00
CA ALA A 89 -12.06 -0.67 -0.92
C ALA A 89 -12.43 -0.98 0.53
N VAL A 90 -13.64 -1.48 0.76
CA VAL A 90 -14.05 -2.00 2.07
C VAL A 90 -13.21 -3.23 2.43
N GLN A 91 -13.05 -4.12 1.43
CA GLN A 91 -12.26 -5.35 1.48
C GLN A 91 -11.65 -5.57 0.10
N LEU A 92 -10.45 -6.15 0.05
CA LEU A 92 -9.81 -6.46 -1.22
C LEU A 92 -10.65 -7.44 -2.06
N SER A 93 -10.65 -7.22 -3.36
CA SER A 93 -11.25 -8.13 -4.35
C SER A 93 -10.29 -9.22 -4.82
N GLY A 94 -9.00 -9.07 -4.55
CA GLY A 94 -7.92 -9.98 -4.94
C GLY A 94 -7.02 -10.38 -3.78
N PRO A 95 -5.85 -10.97 -4.07
CA PRO A 95 -4.91 -11.44 -3.05
C PRO A 95 -4.31 -10.28 -2.24
N VAL A 96 -3.81 -10.63 -1.05
CA VAL A 96 -3.05 -9.70 -0.21
C VAL A 96 -1.58 -9.76 -0.59
N THR A 97 -1.10 -8.79 -1.36
CA THR A 97 0.33 -8.65 -1.70
C THR A 97 1.12 -8.12 -0.51
N THR A 98 0.61 -7.09 0.18
CA THR A 98 1.20 -6.54 1.40
C THR A 98 0.18 -6.58 2.52
N ALA A 99 0.54 -7.26 3.61
CA ALA A 99 -0.30 -7.39 4.78
C ALA A 99 -0.45 -6.04 5.51
N ARG A 100 -1.57 -5.86 6.23
CA ARG A 100 -1.88 -4.60 6.95
C ARG A 100 -0.84 -4.19 7.99
N ASN A 101 -0.13 -5.14 8.59
CA ASN A 101 0.92 -4.86 9.56
C ASN A 101 2.20 -4.31 8.94
N ASP A 102 2.41 -4.54 7.64
CA ASP A 102 3.53 -4.02 6.86
C ASP A 102 3.19 -2.70 6.15
N ALA A 103 1.92 -2.23 6.18
CA ALA A 103 1.54 -0.95 5.58
C ALA A 103 1.95 0.23 6.48
N ASP A 104 2.71 1.18 5.91
CA ASP A 104 3.20 2.37 6.59
C ASP A 104 2.41 3.61 6.14
N VAL A 105 2.59 4.08 4.92
CA VAL A 105 1.90 5.25 4.38
C VAL A 105 1.17 4.89 3.08
N ILE A 106 -0.11 5.21 3.00
CA ILE A 106 -0.91 5.11 1.77
C ILE A 106 -1.13 6.51 1.22
N VAL A 107 -0.93 6.68 -0.09
CA VAL A 107 -1.02 7.99 -0.75
C VAL A 107 -1.94 7.92 -1.96
N THR A 108 -2.84 8.88 -2.08
CA THR A 108 -3.62 9.16 -3.29
C THR A 108 -3.56 10.65 -3.63
N GLU A 109 -4.20 11.06 -4.71
CA GLU A 109 -4.34 12.48 -5.07
C GLU A 109 -5.13 13.31 -4.03
N PHE A 110 -5.80 12.65 -3.07
CA PHE A 110 -6.57 13.30 -2.00
C PHE A 110 -5.80 13.42 -0.68
N GLY A 111 -4.57 12.90 -0.60
CA GLY A 111 -3.71 13.03 0.58
C GLY A 111 -2.93 11.77 0.91
N ALA A 112 -2.44 11.71 2.15
CA ALA A 112 -1.67 10.60 2.69
C ALA A 112 -2.25 10.15 4.04
N ALA A 113 -2.20 8.83 4.29
CA ALA A 113 -2.61 8.21 5.55
C ALA A 113 -1.46 7.41 6.14
N GLU A 114 -0.95 7.83 7.28
CA GLU A 114 -0.01 7.07 8.09
C GLU A 114 -0.77 6.02 8.89
N LEU A 115 -0.47 4.73 8.64
CA LEU A 115 -1.18 3.59 9.23
C LEU A 115 -0.38 2.86 10.30
N ARG A 116 0.93 3.06 10.34
CA ARG A 116 1.81 2.40 11.30
C ARG A 116 1.45 2.78 12.73
N GLY A 117 1.35 1.77 13.61
CA GLY A 117 0.99 1.96 15.02
C GLY A 117 -0.48 2.32 15.26
N GLN A 118 -1.31 2.36 14.23
CA GLN A 118 -2.73 2.71 14.37
C GLN A 118 -3.61 1.48 14.58
N SER A 119 -4.65 1.63 15.41
CA SER A 119 -5.72 0.63 15.55
C SER A 119 -6.50 0.47 14.24
N LEU A 120 -7.21 -0.64 14.06
CA LEU A 120 -8.02 -0.86 12.85
C LEU A 120 -9.09 0.22 12.66
N ALA A 121 -9.71 0.67 13.75
CA ALA A 121 -10.68 1.77 13.71
C ALA A 121 -10.05 3.08 13.23
N GLU A 122 -8.85 3.41 13.71
CA GLU A 122 -8.14 4.62 13.31
C GLU A 122 -7.63 4.51 11.86
N ARG A 123 -7.15 3.34 11.43
CA ARG A 123 -6.78 3.10 10.02
C ARG A 123 -7.94 3.36 9.09
N THR A 124 -9.11 2.80 9.41
CA THR A 124 -10.33 3.01 8.64
C THR A 124 -10.68 4.50 8.53
N ARG A 125 -10.61 5.23 9.66
CA ARG A 125 -10.87 6.68 9.69
C ARG A 125 -9.90 7.48 8.80
N ARG A 126 -8.63 7.06 8.74
CA ARG A 126 -7.59 7.70 7.91
C ARG A 126 -7.68 7.32 6.43
N MET A 127 -8.15 6.12 6.13
CA MET A 127 -8.25 5.62 4.76
C MET A 127 -9.41 6.23 3.97
N ILE A 128 -10.56 6.47 4.59
CA ILE A 128 -11.75 7.00 3.91
C ILE A 128 -11.48 8.34 3.19
N PRO A 129 -10.79 9.33 3.79
CA PRO A 129 -10.46 10.58 3.10
C PRO A 129 -9.60 10.42 1.84
N LEU A 130 -8.84 9.32 1.72
CA LEU A 130 -8.03 9.02 0.53
C LEU A 130 -8.86 8.59 -0.68
N ALA A 131 -10.10 8.15 -0.45
CA ALA A 131 -11.02 7.82 -1.53
C ALA A 131 -11.51 9.09 -2.24
N HIS A 132 -11.85 8.93 -3.52
CA HIS A 132 -12.56 9.98 -4.26
C HIS A 132 -13.88 10.35 -3.54
N PRO A 133 -14.28 11.62 -3.46
CA PRO A 133 -15.45 12.08 -2.71
C PRO A 133 -16.73 11.25 -2.92
N ASN A 134 -17.01 10.86 -4.17
CA ASN A 134 -18.20 10.07 -4.52
C ASN A 134 -18.27 8.69 -3.84
N PHE A 135 -17.16 8.17 -3.32
CA PHE A 135 -17.09 6.86 -2.68
C PHE A 135 -16.96 6.92 -1.16
N ARG A 136 -16.74 8.11 -0.57
CA ARG A 136 -16.48 8.25 0.88
C ARG A 136 -17.67 7.83 1.73
N GLU A 137 -18.88 8.28 1.36
CA GLU A 137 -20.09 7.94 2.14
C GLU A 137 -20.40 6.43 2.14
N PRO A 138 -20.40 5.71 1.00
CA PRO A 138 -20.53 4.25 1.00
C PRO A 138 -19.47 3.54 1.84
N LEU A 139 -18.21 4.00 1.78
CA LEU A 139 -17.12 3.43 2.58
C LEU A 139 -17.32 3.67 4.09
N ASP A 140 -17.76 4.85 4.49
CA ASP A 140 -18.04 5.18 5.90
C ASP A 140 -19.20 4.35 6.46
N ARG A 141 -20.29 4.18 5.69
CA ARG A 141 -21.40 3.28 6.07
C ARG A 141 -20.92 1.84 6.28
N ALA A 142 -20.12 1.32 5.37
CA ALA A 142 -19.57 -0.03 5.49
C ALA A 142 -18.64 -0.15 6.70
N ALA A 143 -17.76 0.84 6.92
CA ALA A 143 -16.88 0.91 8.08
C ALA A 143 -17.66 0.91 9.41
N HIS A 144 -18.77 1.63 9.47
CA HIS A 144 -19.65 1.66 10.65
C HIS A 144 -20.23 0.26 10.95
N LEU A 145 -20.67 -0.46 9.91
CA LEU A 145 -21.20 -1.81 10.09
C LEU A 145 -20.13 -2.81 10.56
N ILE A 146 -18.90 -2.68 10.04
CA ILE A 146 -17.77 -3.53 10.47
C ILE A 146 -17.45 -3.27 11.93
N ARG A 147 -17.33 -2.00 12.35
CA ARG A 147 -17.09 -1.64 13.76
C ARG A 147 -18.15 -2.18 14.72
N LYS A 148 -19.43 -2.21 14.33
CA LYS A 148 -20.50 -2.82 15.13
C LYS A 148 -20.35 -4.33 15.33
N ARG A 149 -19.61 -5.01 14.45
CA ARG A 149 -19.34 -6.47 14.54
C ARG A 149 -18.12 -6.81 15.39
N GLY A 150 -17.42 -5.82 15.93
CA GLY A 150 -16.36 -6.02 16.92
C GLY A 150 -14.94 -6.12 16.34
N PHE A 151 -14.61 -5.26 15.36
CA PHE A 151 -13.21 -5.15 14.99
C PHE A 151 -12.48 -3.90 15.39
#